data_26925ad0f27c2ffc2e680cb757356218
#
_entry.id   26925ad0f27c2ffc2e680cb757356218
#
_cell.length_a   1.000
_cell.length_b   1.000
_cell.length_c   1.000
_cell.angle_alpha   90.00
_cell.angle_beta   90.00
_cell.angle_gamma   90.00
#
_symmetry.space_group_name_H-M   'P 1'
#
loop_
_entity.id
_entity.type
_entity.pdbx_description
1 polymer ?
#
loop_
_entity_poly.entity_id
_entity_poly.type
_entity_poly.pdbx_seq_one_letter_code
_entity_poly.pdbx_strand_id
1 'polypeptide(L)'
;MSIQHTVVFRLVHEAGSAAERDFLDTGRATLTAIPGVTDFAVNRQVSPKSDMAWQFSMVFADQDTYEGYNNHPAHVRFVTTRWEPEVAAFQEYDFVAV
;
A
#
# COMPACT_ATOMS: atom_id res chain seq x y z
N MET A 1 20.39 4.22 -4.48
CA MET A 1 19.31 5.20 -4.73
C MET A 1 18.03 4.66 -4.14
N SER A 2 17.41 5.37 -3.21
CA SER A 2 16.18 4.90 -2.58
C SER A 2 14.99 5.08 -3.51
N ILE A 3 13.96 4.23 -3.30
CA ILE A 3 12.72 4.25 -4.07
C ILE A 3 11.58 4.51 -3.10
N GLN A 4 10.78 5.53 -3.37
CA GLN A 4 9.50 5.72 -2.70
C GLN A 4 8.41 5.02 -3.50
N HIS A 5 7.86 3.94 -2.93
CA HIS A 5 6.74 3.22 -3.52
C HIS A 5 5.44 3.75 -2.95
N THR A 6 4.52 4.13 -3.81
CA THR A 6 3.23 4.65 -3.40
C THR A 6 2.13 3.98 -4.19
N VAL A 7 1.04 3.63 -3.50
CA VAL A 7 -0.19 3.18 -4.15
C VAL A 7 -1.35 3.98 -3.59
N VAL A 8 -2.14 4.56 -4.49
CA VAL A 8 -3.41 5.19 -4.15
C VAL A 8 -4.52 4.22 -4.52
N PHE A 9 -5.56 4.14 -3.68
CA PHE A 9 -6.59 3.11 -3.90
C PHE A 9 -7.93 3.50 -3.29
N ARG A 10 -8.94 2.77 -3.72
CA ARG A 10 -10.31 2.84 -3.22
C ARG A 10 -10.76 1.42 -2.90
N LEU A 11 -11.45 1.26 -1.77
CA LEU A 11 -11.95 -0.05 -1.32
C LEU A 11 -13.40 -0.27 -1.76
N VAL A 12 -13.81 -1.55 -1.79
CA VAL A 12 -15.23 -1.90 -1.99
C VAL A 12 -16.07 -1.59 -0.76
N HIS A 13 -15.43 -1.37 0.40
CA HIS A 13 -16.10 -1.12 1.68
C HIS A 13 -16.62 0.30 1.78
N GLU A 14 -17.70 0.50 2.53
CA GLU A 14 -18.20 1.83 2.82
C GLU A 14 -17.20 2.63 3.64
N ALA A 15 -17.15 3.94 3.38
CA ALA A 15 -16.32 4.86 4.13
C ALA A 15 -16.72 4.84 5.62
N GLY A 16 -15.71 4.73 6.49
CA GLY A 16 -15.92 4.69 7.94
C GLY A 16 -16.38 3.35 8.49
N SER A 17 -16.50 2.31 7.65
CA SER A 17 -16.93 1.00 8.10
C SER A 17 -15.84 0.26 8.88
N ALA A 18 -16.25 -0.74 9.66
CA ALA A 18 -15.31 -1.62 10.36
C ALA A 18 -14.45 -2.41 9.37
N ALA A 19 -15.00 -2.80 8.23
CA ALA A 19 -14.27 -3.53 7.19
C ALA A 19 -13.17 -2.66 6.56
N GLU A 20 -13.42 -1.38 6.33
CA GLU A 20 -12.40 -0.44 5.88
C GLU A 20 -11.28 -0.32 6.89
N ARG A 21 -11.61 -0.11 8.17
CA ARG A 21 -10.63 -0.02 9.25
C ARG A 21 -9.77 -1.28 9.33
N ASP A 22 -10.39 -2.44 9.27
CA ASP A 22 -9.71 -3.71 9.35
C ASP A 22 -8.71 -3.89 8.20
N PHE A 23 -9.10 -3.53 6.97
CA PHE A 23 -8.20 -3.58 5.83
C PHE A 23 -6.97 -2.69 6.04
N LEU A 24 -7.18 -1.44 6.45
CA LEU A 24 -6.07 -0.50 6.65
C LEU A 24 -5.14 -0.94 7.78
N ASP A 25 -5.68 -1.40 8.89
CA ASP A 25 -4.89 -1.87 10.03
C ASP A 25 -4.11 -3.14 9.68
N THR A 26 -4.74 -4.09 8.99
CA THR A 26 -4.08 -5.32 8.54
C THR A 26 -2.99 -5.02 7.52
N GLY A 27 -3.23 -4.11 6.58
CA GLY A 27 -2.24 -3.67 5.62
C GLY A 27 -1.00 -3.09 6.31
N ARG A 28 -1.21 -2.20 7.26
CA ARG A 28 -0.10 -1.64 8.05
C ARG A 28 0.68 -2.73 8.77
N ALA A 29 -0.02 -3.60 9.50
CA ALA A 29 0.64 -4.64 10.31
C ALA A 29 1.40 -5.64 9.44
N THR A 30 0.82 -6.06 8.33
CA THR A 30 1.42 -7.05 7.43
C THR A 30 2.61 -6.48 6.66
N LEU A 31 2.43 -5.32 6.04
CA LEU A 31 3.45 -4.76 5.14
C LEU A 31 4.66 -4.23 5.90
N THR A 32 4.45 -3.63 7.07
CA THR A 32 5.57 -3.12 7.88
C THR A 32 6.42 -4.23 8.49
N ALA A 33 5.92 -5.45 8.57
CA ALA A 33 6.68 -6.60 9.05
C ALA A 33 7.60 -7.21 7.99
N ILE A 34 7.45 -6.81 6.72
CA ILE A 34 8.28 -7.34 5.63
C ILE A 34 9.64 -6.64 5.66
N PRO A 35 10.77 -7.40 5.59
CA PRO A 35 12.09 -6.80 5.59
C PRO A 35 12.27 -5.77 4.46
N GLY A 36 12.92 -4.67 4.78
CA GLY A 36 13.22 -3.61 3.81
C GLY A 36 12.18 -2.51 3.71
N VAL A 37 10.98 -2.71 4.26
CA VAL A 37 9.95 -1.66 4.31
C VAL A 37 10.34 -0.62 5.36
N THR A 38 10.50 0.63 4.94
CA THR A 38 10.78 1.77 5.83
C THR A 38 9.83 2.90 5.54
N ASP A 39 9.66 3.81 6.51
CA ASP A 39 8.84 5.02 6.37
C ASP A 39 7.43 4.72 5.86
N PHE A 40 6.81 3.65 6.36
CA PHE A 40 5.46 3.28 5.97
C PHE A 40 4.45 4.32 6.46
N ALA A 41 3.57 4.74 5.56
CA ALA A 41 2.52 5.68 5.87
C ALA A 41 1.19 5.24 5.25
N VAL A 42 0.10 5.50 5.97
CA VAL A 42 -1.26 5.39 5.47
C VAL A 42 -1.86 6.78 5.52
N ASN A 43 -2.28 7.28 4.37
CA ASN A 43 -2.86 8.62 4.29
C ASN A 43 -4.25 8.57 3.63
N ARG A 44 -5.14 9.48 4.08
CA ARG A 44 -6.42 9.71 3.42
C ARG A 44 -6.20 10.67 2.26
N GLN A 45 -6.73 10.33 1.08
CA GLN A 45 -6.75 11.23 -0.07
C GLN A 45 -7.95 12.18 0.08
N VAL A 46 -7.72 13.49 -0.03
CA VAL A 46 -8.75 14.50 0.25
C VAL A 46 -9.03 15.46 -0.91
N SER A 47 -8.36 15.27 -2.07
CA SER A 47 -8.65 16.11 -3.24
C SER A 47 -9.95 15.66 -3.89
N PRO A 48 -10.89 16.59 -4.19
CA PRO A 48 -12.11 16.24 -4.91
C PRO A 48 -11.86 15.89 -6.39
N LYS A 49 -10.62 16.07 -6.87
CA LYS A 49 -10.25 15.76 -8.26
C LYS A 49 -9.97 14.28 -8.51
N SER A 50 -9.96 13.47 -7.44
CA SER A 50 -9.71 12.03 -7.53
C SER A 50 -10.77 11.28 -6.74
N ASP A 51 -11.18 10.12 -7.24
CA ASP A 51 -12.06 9.21 -6.53
C ASP A 51 -11.32 8.16 -5.69
N MET A 52 -9.99 8.22 -5.65
CA MET A 52 -9.20 7.40 -4.74
C MET A 52 -9.34 7.92 -3.32
N ALA A 53 -9.34 7.02 -2.35
CA ALA A 53 -9.63 7.37 -0.96
C ALA A 53 -8.39 7.29 -0.05
N TRP A 54 -7.42 6.43 -0.37
CA TRP A 54 -6.32 6.07 0.52
C TRP A 54 -5.00 6.00 -0.22
N GLN A 55 -3.92 6.14 0.55
CA GLN A 55 -2.55 5.93 0.08
C GLN A 55 -1.81 5.04 1.06
N PHE A 56 -1.11 4.03 0.54
CA PHE A 56 0.02 3.40 1.22
C PHE A 56 1.30 3.91 0.57
N SER A 57 2.25 4.32 1.40
CA SER A 57 3.55 4.78 0.92
C SER A 57 4.65 4.17 1.77
N MET A 58 5.77 3.84 1.16
CA MET A 58 6.92 3.27 1.84
C MET A 58 8.20 3.55 1.05
N VAL A 59 9.33 3.41 1.70
CA VAL A 59 10.64 3.65 1.09
C VAL A 59 11.48 2.38 1.15
N PHE A 60 12.12 2.06 0.02
CA PHE A 60 13.10 0.99 -0.09
C PHE A 60 14.47 1.56 -0.37
N ALA A 61 15.51 0.99 0.23
CA ALA A 61 16.87 1.48 0.09
C ALA A 61 17.38 1.40 -1.36
N ASP A 62 16.94 0.38 -2.10
CA ASP A 62 17.37 0.11 -3.47
C ASP A 62 16.38 -0.81 -4.20
N GLN A 63 16.65 -1.07 -5.49
CA GLN A 63 15.79 -1.90 -6.31
C GLN A 63 15.75 -3.34 -5.84
N ASP A 64 16.86 -3.89 -5.39
CA ASP A 64 16.90 -5.29 -4.91
C ASP A 64 16.04 -5.48 -3.68
N THR A 65 16.06 -4.53 -2.76
CA THR A 65 15.21 -4.54 -1.56
C THR A 65 13.73 -4.46 -1.94
N TYR A 66 13.39 -3.62 -2.91
CA TYR A 66 12.03 -3.51 -3.41
C TYR A 66 11.56 -4.82 -4.05
N GLU A 67 12.38 -5.44 -4.88
CA GLU A 67 12.06 -6.73 -5.49
C GLU A 67 11.86 -7.82 -4.43
N GLY A 68 12.69 -7.82 -3.39
CA GLY A 68 12.54 -8.75 -2.26
C GLY A 68 11.19 -8.58 -1.57
N TYR A 69 10.72 -7.36 -1.41
CA TYR A 69 9.40 -7.06 -0.88
C TYR A 69 8.30 -7.61 -1.80
N ASN A 70 8.36 -7.30 -3.10
CA ASN A 70 7.35 -7.75 -4.05
C ASN A 70 7.20 -9.27 -4.08
N ASN A 71 8.31 -9.98 -3.94
CA ASN A 71 8.34 -11.45 -4.00
C ASN A 71 8.17 -12.12 -2.63
N HIS A 72 8.11 -11.35 -1.56
CA HIS A 72 7.99 -11.90 -0.22
C HIS A 72 6.64 -12.62 -0.05
N PRO A 73 6.61 -13.83 0.55
CA PRO A 73 5.37 -14.58 0.71
C PRO A 73 4.25 -13.81 1.43
N ALA A 74 4.60 -12.98 2.40
CA ALA A 74 3.61 -12.17 3.13
C ALA A 74 2.98 -11.11 2.23
N HIS A 75 3.75 -10.48 1.33
CA HIS A 75 3.23 -9.54 0.35
C HIS A 75 2.31 -10.25 -0.64
N VAL A 76 2.78 -11.36 -1.23
CA VAL A 76 1.99 -12.13 -2.20
C VAL A 76 0.66 -12.59 -1.57
N ARG A 77 0.69 -13.08 -0.34
CA ARG A 77 -0.52 -13.52 0.37
C ARG A 77 -1.47 -12.35 0.64
N PHE A 78 -0.96 -11.21 1.07
CA PHE A 78 -1.79 -10.03 1.31
C PHE A 78 -2.46 -9.59 0.02
N VAL A 79 -1.74 -9.54 -1.09
CA VAL A 79 -2.30 -9.16 -2.39
C VAL A 79 -3.42 -10.13 -2.79
N THR A 80 -3.17 -11.44 -2.70
CA THR A 80 -4.12 -12.45 -3.14
C THR A 80 -5.37 -12.52 -2.25
N THR A 81 -5.20 -12.44 -0.93
CA THR A 81 -6.29 -12.70 0.03
C THR A 81 -7.04 -11.46 0.46
N ARG A 82 -6.41 -10.27 0.37
CA ARG A 82 -7.01 -9.02 0.86
C ARG A 82 -7.11 -7.95 -0.21
N TRP A 83 -6.02 -7.68 -0.93
CA TRP A 83 -5.99 -6.60 -1.92
C TRP A 83 -6.93 -6.88 -3.09
N GLU A 84 -6.77 -8.00 -3.76
CA GLU A 84 -7.59 -8.33 -4.94
C GLU A 84 -9.09 -8.34 -4.64
N PRO A 85 -9.59 -8.97 -3.57
CA PRO A 85 -11.02 -8.96 -3.30
C PRO A 85 -11.57 -7.66 -2.73
N GLU A 86 -10.75 -6.82 -2.09
CA GLU A 86 -11.24 -5.65 -1.35
C GLU A 86 -10.94 -4.31 -2.00
N VAL A 87 -10.00 -4.24 -2.96
CA VAL A 87 -9.63 -3.00 -3.65
C VAL A 87 -10.42 -2.86 -4.94
N ALA A 88 -11.21 -1.78 -5.03
CA ALA A 88 -12.06 -1.53 -6.21
C ALA A 88 -11.29 -0.89 -7.36
N ALA A 89 -10.30 -0.04 -7.05
CA ALA A 89 -9.45 0.63 -8.03
C ALA A 89 -8.15 1.07 -7.38
N PHE A 90 -7.06 1.11 -8.12
CA PHE A 90 -5.78 1.59 -7.61
C PHE A 90 -4.86 2.06 -8.73
N GLN A 91 -3.83 2.82 -8.32
CA GLN A 91 -2.74 3.25 -9.20
C GLN A 91 -1.45 3.23 -8.39
N GLU A 92 -0.41 2.62 -8.94
CA GLU A 92 0.92 2.54 -8.31
C GLU A 92 1.90 3.50 -8.96
N TYR A 93 2.81 4.03 -8.14
CA TYR A 93 3.91 4.87 -8.59
C TYR A 93 5.17 4.54 -7.80
N ASP A 94 6.31 4.57 -8.48
CA ASP A 94 7.63 4.45 -7.86
C ASP A 94 8.43 5.70 -8.20
N PHE A 95 8.93 6.38 -7.17
CA PHE A 95 9.65 7.63 -7.32
C PHE A 95 11.09 7.49 -6.86
N VAL A 96 11.98 8.13 -7.58
CA VAL A 96 13.37 8.38 -7.13
C VAL A 96 13.58 9.88 -7.07
N ALA A 97 14.41 10.32 -6.11
CA ALA A 97 14.73 11.75 -6.01
C ALA A 97 15.54 12.22 -7.22
N VAL A 98 15.31 13.44 -7.63
CA VAL A 98 16.02 14.06 -8.76
C VAL A 98 17.02 15.10 -8.28
#